data_a5a1dc2f2a28de3144e69a30bd91cee0
#
_entry.id   a5a1dc2f2a28de3144e69a30bd91cee0
#
_cell.length_a   1.000
_cell.length_b   1.000
_cell.length_c   1.000
_cell.angle_alpha   90.00
_cell.angle_beta   90.00
_cell.angle_gamma   90.00
#
_symmetry.space_group_name_H-M   'P 1'
#
loop_
_entity.id
_entity.type
_entity.pdbx_description
1 polymer ?
#
loop_
_entity_poly.entity_id
_entity_poly.type
_entity_poly.pdbx_seq_one_letter_code
_entity_poly.pdbx_strand_id
1 'polypeptide(L)'
;MTIMEKETKIRELWISNEEFQALEKCNSETRYTYTVKRIIDTEVLWTIVDEEDHLVIQTDGNKKFLPVWSSKEYAQVFCVKGENNYKYSAITSETFQDSVIDYIKQNGILINVFPTKKEPLGKIVDLKTFVEEINYLAEDYYGEIDYFTL
;
A
#
# COMPACT_ATOMS: atom_id res chain seq x y z
N MET A 1 -0.58 6.09 14.16
CA MET A 1 0.49 6.89 13.55
C MET A 1 -0.10 7.91 12.59
N THR A 2 0.39 9.12 12.66
CA THR A 2 -0.05 10.21 11.78
C THR A 2 0.91 10.32 10.61
N ILE A 3 0.37 10.38 9.40
CA ILE A 3 1.16 10.57 8.18
C ILE A 3 0.99 12.01 7.73
N MET A 4 2.10 12.74 7.68
CA MET A 4 2.16 14.08 7.12
C MET A 4 3.26 14.09 6.07
N GLU A 5 2.85 13.97 4.81
CA GLU A 5 3.80 14.10 3.73
C GLU A 5 4.18 15.57 3.57
N LYS A 6 5.48 15.82 3.43
CA LYS A 6 5.96 17.14 3.08
C LYS A 6 5.47 17.49 1.68
N GLU A 7 5.47 18.76 1.33
CA GLU A 7 5.14 19.20 -0.03
C GLU A 7 6.17 18.63 -1.03
N THR A 8 6.00 17.34 -1.32
CA THR A 8 6.84 16.62 -2.26
C THR A 8 5.98 16.29 -3.46
N LYS A 9 6.54 16.46 -4.63
CA LYS A 9 5.84 16.08 -5.85
C LYS A 9 5.66 14.56 -5.85
N ILE A 10 4.42 14.11 -5.70
CA ILE A 10 4.06 12.69 -5.71
C ILE A 10 3.92 12.25 -7.17
N ARG A 11 4.57 11.14 -7.52
CA ARG A 11 4.39 10.52 -8.84
C ARG A 11 3.06 9.80 -8.85
N GLU A 12 2.19 10.18 -9.76
CA GLU A 12 0.90 9.54 -9.94
C GLU A 12 0.86 8.84 -11.30
N LEU A 13 0.34 7.62 -11.31
CA LEU A 13 0.08 6.89 -12.54
C LEU A 13 -1.30 7.28 -13.05
N TRP A 14 -1.41 7.42 -14.36
CA TRP A 14 -2.70 7.54 -14.98
C TRP A 14 -3.32 6.15 -15.11
N ILE A 15 -4.52 5.97 -14.57
CA ILE A 15 -5.21 4.68 -14.55
C ILE A 15 -6.43 4.78 -15.45
N SER A 16 -6.48 3.95 -16.49
CA SER A 16 -7.66 3.87 -17.36
C SER A 16 -8.77 3.06 -16.69
N ASN A 17 -10.01 3.27 -17.13
CA ASN A 17 -11.15 2.49 -16.65
C ASN A 17 -10.98 1.00 -16.95
N GLU A 18 -10.41 0.67 -18.10
CA GLU A 18 -10.16 -0.71 -18.50
C GLU A 18 -9.16 -1.38 -17.57
N GLU A 19 -8.08 -0.69 -17.22
CA GLU A 19 -7.07 -1.19 -16.28
C GLU A 19 -7.68 -1.40 -14.90
N PHE A 20 -8.42 -0.41 -14.41
CA PHE A 20 -9.10 -0.49 -13.13
C PHE A 20 -10.03 -1.71 -13.04
N GLN A 21 -10.90 -1.88 -14.05
CA GLN A 21 -11.84 -3.00 -14.09
C GLN A 21 -11.15 -4.35 -14.23
N ALA A 22 -10.08 -4.40 -15.02
CA ALA A 22 -9.31 -5.62 -15.21
C ALA A 22 -8.69 -6.09 -13.89
N LEU A 23 -8.10 -5.16 -13.14
CA LEU A 23 -7.48 -5.50 -11.85
C LEU A 23 -8.49 -5.92 -10.80
N GLU A 24 -9.67 -5.35 -10.79
CA GLU A 24 -10.73 -5.78 -9.87
C GLU A 24 -11.14 -7.22 -10.11
N LYS A 25 -11.04 -7.71 -11.35
CA LYS A 25 -11.39 -9.08 -11.74
C LYS A 25 -10.25 -10.07 -11.57
N CYS A 26 -9.02 -9.59 -11.42
CA CYS A 26 -7.87 -10.46 -11.22
C CYS A 26 -7.87 -11.10 -9.83
N ASN A 27 -7.13 -12.19 -9.69
CA ASN A 27 -6.93 -12.79 -8.37
C ASN A 27 -5.95 -11.94 -7.54
N SER A 28 -5.88 -12.22 -6.24
CA SER A 28 -5.05 -11.46 -5.31
C SER A 28 -3.56 -11.54 -5.62
N GLU A 29 -3.08 -12.65 -6.14
CA GLU A 29 -1.67 -12.81 -6.52
C GLU A 29 -1.30 -11.87 -7.67
N THR A 30 -2.16 -11.76 -8.67
CA THR A 30 -1.94 -10.87 -9.80
C THR A 30 -1.96 -9.41 -9.35
N ARG A 31 -2.92 -9.04 -8.50
CA ARG A 31 -2.99 -7.69 -7.94
C ARG A 31 -1.75 -7.38 -7.09
N TYR A 32 -1.27 -8.34 -6.33
CA TYR A 32 -0.07 -8.21 -5.52
C TYR A 32 1.15 -7.88 -6.38
N THR A 33 1.41 -8.69 -7.38
CA THR A 33 2.56 -8.51 -8.28
C THR A 33 2.50 -7.16 -9.00
N TYR A 34 1.32 -6.81 -9.49
CA TYR A 34 1.09 -5.50 -10.11
C TYR A 34 1.42 -4.36 -9.14
N THR A 35 0.91 -4.45 -7.92
CA THR A 35 1.09 -3.40 -6.92
C THR A 35 2.55 -3.20 -6.56
N VAL A 36 3.28 -4.28 -6.31
CA VAL A 36 4.70 -4.21 -5.95
C VAL A 36 5.50 -3.55 -7.08
N LYS A 37 5.27 -3.94 -8.32
CA LYS A 37 5.95 -3.35 -9.47
C LYS A 37 5.68 -1.85 -9.59
N ARG A 38 4.43 -1.44 -9.39
CA ARG A 38 4.06 -0.01 -9.49
C ARG A 38 4.66 0.82 -8.35
N ILE A 39 4.72 0.27 -7.16
CA ILE A 39 5.36 0.94 -6.03
C ILE A 39 6.83 1.22 -6.33
N ILE A 40 7.53 0.26 -6.91
CA ILE A 40 8.94 0.44 -7.30
C ILE A 40 9.06 1.56 -8.32
N ASP A 41 8.18 1.60 -9.31
CA ASP A 41 8.21 2.61 -10.38
C ASP A 41 7.89 4.02 -9.88
N THR A 42 6.93 4.16 -8.97
CA THR A 42 6.42 5.46 -8.53
C THR A 42 7.04 5.94 -7.22
N GLU A 43 7.62 5.04 -6.46
CA GLU A 43 8.17 5.31 -5.13
C GLU A 43 7.11 5.81 -4.15
N VAL A 44 5.87 5.34 -4.34
CA VAL A 44 4.71 5.74 -3.53
C VAL A 44 3.84 4.53 -3.26
N LEU A 45 3.38 4.41 -2.02
CA LEU A 45 2.31 3.50 -1.62
C LEU A 45 1.09 4.36 -1.27
N TRP A 46 -0.11 3.87 -1.60
CA TRP A 46 -1.34 4.53 -1.21
C TRP A 46 -2.03 3.72 -0.12
N THR A 47 -2.58 4.41 0.85
CA THR A 47 -3.30 3.81 1.97
C THR A 47 -4.51 4.67 2.32
N ILE A 48 -5.17 4.37 3.43
CA ILE A 48 -6.28 5.17 3.94
C ILE A 48 -5.95 5.69 5.33
N VAL A 49 -6.42 6.90 5.59
CA VAL A 49 -6.25 7.58 6.88
C VAL A 49 -7.59 8.11 7.36
N ASP A 50 -7.68 8.39 8.66
CA ASP A 50 -8.86 9.01 9.24
C ASP A 50 -8.81 10.54 9.11
N GLU A 51 -9.75 11.24 9.73
CA GLU A 51 -9.85 12.71 9.67
C GLU A 51 -8.62 13.42 10.26
N GLU A 52 -7.91 12.75 11.15
CA GLU A 52 -6.72 13.31 11.81
C GLU A 52 -5.42 12.83 11.16
N ASP A 53 -5.53 12.26 9.97
CA ASP A 53 -4.40 11.72 9.20
C ASP A 53 -3.69 10.54 9.87
N HIS A 54 -4.38 9.85 10.76
CA HIS A 54 -3.88 8.59 11.34
C HIS A 54 -4.11 7.44 10.37
N LEU A 55 -3.14 6.53 10.26
CA LEU A 55 -3.29 5.32 9.47
C LEU A 55 -4.47 4.51 9.97
N VAL A 56 -5.31 4.07 9.05
CA VAL A 56 -6.42 3.16 9.36
C VAL A 56 -5.91 1.74 9.29
N ILE A 57 -5.86 1.08 10.44
CA ILE A 57 -5.42 -0.30 10.56
C ILE A 57 -6.65 -1.19 10.61
N GLN A 58 -6.75 -2.11 9.66
CA GLN A 58 -7.81 -3.11 9.62
C GLN A 58 -7.55 -4.17 10.69
N THR A 59 -8.61 -4.73 11.26
CA THR A 59 -8.48 -5.80 12.25
C THR A 59 -9.37 -6.97 11.87
N ASP A 60 -8.87 -8.18 12.14
CA ASP A 60 -9.62 -9.42 11.99
C ASP A 60 -9.15 -10.35 13.11
N GLY A 61 -9.97 -10.43 14.16
CA GLY A 61 -9.57 -11.12 15.37
C GLY A 61 -8.35 -10.47 15.99
N ASN A 62 -7.29 -11.25 16.15
CA ASN A 62 -6.02 -10.77 16.72
C ASN A 62 -5.08 -10.17 15.67
N LYS A 63 -5.45 -10.23 14.40
CA LYS A 63 -4.60 -9.78 13.30
C LYS A 63 -4.89 -8.34 12.95
N LYS A 64 -3.82 -7.61 12.63
CA LYS A 64 -3.88 -6.21 12.22
C LYS A 64 -3.26 -6.09 10.83
N PHE A 65 -3.86 -5.25 9.98
CA PHE A 65 -3.44 -5.10 8.60
C PHE A 65 -3.37 -3.64 8.21
N LEU A 66 -2.32 -3.29 7.49
CA LEU A 66 -2.23 -2.00 6.79
C LEU A 66 -2.59 -2.24 5.33
N PRO A 67 -3.71 -1.69 4.83
CA PRO A 67 -4.04 -1.83 3.42
C PRO A 67 -3.19 -0.90 2.57
N VAL A 68 -2.69 -1.40 1.44
CA VAL A 68 -1.88 -0.61 0.52
C VAL A 68 -2.29 -0.86 -0.93
N TRP A 69 -2.19 0.18 -1.74
CA TRP A 69 -2.47 0.16 -3.18
C TRP A 69 -1.38 0.91 -3.93
N SER A 70 -1.35 0.71 -5.23
CA SER A 70 -0.39 1.39 -6.11
C SER A 70 -0.86 2.75 -6.60
N SER A 71 -2.13 3.08 -6.40
CA SER A 71 -2.74 4.31 -6.93
C SER A 71 -3.90 4.76 -6.05
N LYS A 72 -4.12 6.07 -6.01
CA LYS A 72 -5.20 6.66 -5.23
C LYS A 72 -6.58 6.20 -5.69
N GLU A 73 -6.76 5.95 -6.99
CA GLU A 73 -8.04 5.51 -7.55
C GLU A 73 -8.49 4.20 -6.93
N TYR A 74 -7.57 3.27 -6.72
CA TYR A 74 -7.88 1.99 -6.09
C TYR A 74 -8.20 2.15 -4.60
N ALA A 75 -7.42 2.99 -3.90
CA ALA A 75 -7.67 3.28 -2.49
C ALA A 75 -9.01 4.00 -2.30
N GLN A 76 -9.34 4.92 -3.19
CA GLN A 76 -10.55 5.71 -3.12
C GLN A 76 -11.82 4.84 -3.14
N VAL A 77 -11.82 3.80 -3.96
CA VAL A 77 -12.95 2.86 -4.00
C VAL A 77 -13.18 2.20 -2.66
N PHE A 78 -12.11 1.95 -1.93
CA PHE A 78 -12.18 1.34 -0.60
C PHE A 78 -12.58 2.34 0.50
N CYS A 79 -12.37 3.64 0.27
CA CYS A 79 -12.79 4.72 1.18
C CYS A 79 -14.26 5.05 1.05
N VAL A 80 -15.11 4.07 0.75
CA VAL A 80 -16.48 4.36 0.39
C VAL A 80 -17.28 5.01 1.47
N LYS A 81 -18.01 5.99 1.03
CA LYS A 81 -19.17 6.64 1.62
C LYS A 81 -19.85 5.77 2.67
N GLY A 82 -19.52 5.95 3.90
CA GLY A 82 -20.08 5.24 4.98
C GLY A 82 -19.99 6.07 6.23
N GLU A 83 -20.05 5.38 7.34
CA GLU A 83 -20.01 5.97 8.67
C GLU A 83 -18.67 6.56 9.02
N ASN A 84 -17.62 6.23 8.24
CA ASN A 84 -16.25 6.64 8.50
C ASN A 84 -15.80 7.68 7.48
N ASN A 85 -15.22 8.76 7.96
CA ASN A 85 -14.66 9.81 7.11
C ASN A 85 -13.20 9.49 6.74
N TYR A 86 -13.01 8.32 6.15
CA TYR A 86 -11.70 7.91 5.69
C TYR A 86 -11.37 8.56 4.34
N LYS A 87 -10.11 8.83 4.14
CA LYS A 87 -9.60 9.36 2.88
C LYS A 87 -8.34 8.62 2.46
N TYR A 88 -8.06 8.61 1.16
CA TYR A 88 -6.80 8.04 0.69
C TYR A 88 -5.66 8.98 1.04
N SER A 89 -4.47 8.41 1.21
CA SER A 89 -3.26 9.17 1.51
C SER A 89 -2.05 8.48 0.90
N ALA A 90 -1.12 9.27 0.41
CA ALA A 90 0.13 8.76 -0.11
C ALA A 90 1.12 8.52 1.03
N ILE A 91 1.92 7.47 0.88
CA ILE A 91 3.11 7.24 1.70
C ILE A 91 4.27 7.13 0.70
N THR A 92 5.17 8.09 0.73
CA THR A 92 6.37 7.99 -0.11
C THR A 92 7.25 6.85 0.38
N SER A 93 8.09 6.31 -0.52
CA SER A 93 9.04 5.26 -0.12
C SER A 93 9.96 5.74 1.00
N GLU A 94 10.33 7.02 0.98
CA GLU A 94 11.14 7.61 2.04
C GLU A 94 10.42 7.58 3.39
N THR A 95 9.17 8.03 3.44
CA THR A 95 8.36 8.01 4.68
C THR A 95 8.11 6.57 5.14
N PHE A 96 7.87 5.66 4.20
CA PHE A 96 7.70 4.24 4.54
C PHE A 96 8.95 3.70 5.23
N GLN A 97 10.13 3.98 4.68
CA GLN A 97 11.41 3.55 5.26
C GLN A 97 11.66 4.19 6.62
N ASP A 98 11.42 5.49 6.74
CA ASP A 98 11.82 6.26 7.93
C ASP A 98 10.88 6.07 9.12
N SER A 99 9.60 5.80 8.87
CA SER A 99 8.59 5.82 9.92
C SER A 99 7.68 4.61 9.93
N VAL A 100 7.14 4.22 8.77
CA VAL A 100 6.07 3.22 8.72
C VAL A 100 6.58 1.82 9.02
N ILE A 101 7.78 1.48 8.54
CA ILE A 101 8.40 0.18 8.82
C ILE A 101 8.51 -0.05 10.33
N ASP A 102 9.01 0.92 11.07
CA ASP A 102 9.14 0.80 12.52
C ASP A 102 7.80 0.65 13.21
N TYR A 103 6.81 1.42 12.76
CA TYR A 103 5.45 1.32 13.31
C TYR A 103 4.86 -0.07 13.08
N ILE A 104 5.03 -0.63 11.90
CA ILE A 104 4.58 -1.99 11.57
C ILE A 104 5.26 -3.02 12.47
N LYS A 105 6.58 -2.91 12.65
CA LYS A 105 7.35 -3.82 13.52
C LYS A 105 6.88 -3.76 14.96
N GLN A 106 6.71 -2.55 15.49
CA GLN A 106 6.37 -2.35 16.90
C GLN A 106 4.97 -2.84 17.24
N ASN A 107 4.07 -2.86 16.26
CA ASN A 107 2.66 -3.17 16.48
C ASN A 107 2.23 -4.51 15.88
N GLY A 108 3.14 -5.27 15.31
CA GLY A 108 2.83 -6.59 14.76
C GLY A 108 1.80 -6.53 13.63
N ILE A 109 1.93 -5.55 12.73
CA ILE A 109 0.97 -5.31 11.66
C ILE A 109 1.41 -6.09 10.42
N LEU A 110 0.45 -6.73 9.74
CA LEU A 110 0.66 -7.34 8.42
C LEU A 110 0.29 -6.34 7.34
N ILE A 111 0.71 -6.61 6.12
CA ILE A 111 0.39 -5.76 4.98
C ILE A 111 -0.66 -6.45 4.13
N ASN A 112 -1.76 -5.74 3.87
CA ASN A 112 -2.86 -6.21 3.04
C ASN A 112 -2.74 -5.50 1.69
N VAL A 113 -2.22 -6.22 0.70
CA VAL A 113 -1.91 -5.65 -0.61
C VAL A 113 -3.12 -5.75 -1.53
N PHE A 114 -3.59 -4.61 -1.96
CA PHE A 114 -4.69 -4.41 -2.89
C PHE A 114 -5.96 -5.15 -2.49
N PRO A 115 -6.54 -4.83 -1.32
CA PRO A 115 -7.89 -5.31 -1.03
C PRO A 115 -8.89 -4.68 -1.97
N THR A 116 -9.97 -5.40 -2.26
CA THR A 116 -11.10 -4.90 -3.03
C THR A 116 -12.36 -5.07 -2.20
N LYS A 117 -13.47 -4.47 -2.65
CA LYS A 117 -14.74 -4.66 -1.95
C LYS A 117 -15.20 -6.11 -1.95
N LYS A 118 -14.90 -6.84 -3.02
CA LYS A 118 -15.22 -8.27 -3.13
C LYS A 118 -14.27 -9.12 -2.31
N GLU A 119 -13.03 -8.69 -2.20
CA GLU A 119 -12.00 -9.37 -1.42
C GLU A 119 -11.36 -8.36 -0.45
N PRO A 120 -12.02 -8.10 0.71
CA PRO A 120 -11.49 -7.15 1.70
C PRO A 120 -10.12 -7.52 2.25
N LEU A 121 -9.79 -8.81 2.20
CA LEU A 121 -8.43 -9.28 2.43
C LEU A 121 -7.86 -9.68 1.07
N GLY A 122 -6.94 -8.86 0.57
CA GLY A 122 -6.23 -9.15 -0.67
C GLY A 122 -5.11 -10.16 -0.42
N LYS A 123 -3.91 -9.85 -0.87
CA LYS A 123 -2.74 -10.66 -0.51
C LYS A 123 -2.17 -10.16 0.80
N ILE A 124 -2.20 -11.01 1.81
CA ILE A 124 -1.65 -10.70 3.14
C ILE A 124 -0.22 -11.19 3.21
N VAL A 125 0.70 -10.28 3.52
CA VAL A 125 2.11 -10.63 3.71
C VAL A 125 2.63 -9.95 4.97
N ASP A 126 3.65 -10.53 5.60
CA ASP A 126 4.36 -9.84 6.66
C ASP A 126 5.35 -8.83 6.08
N LEU A 127 5.85 -7.96 6.92
CA LEU A 127 6.77 -6.90 6.50
C LEU A 127 8.03 -7.47 5.86
N LYS A 128 8.59 -8.52 6.44
CA LYS A 128 9.81 -9.15 5.94
C LYS A 128 9.62 -9.65 4.51
N THR A 129 8.55 -10.40 4.27
CA THR A 129 8.23 -10.91 2.94
C THR A 129 8.02 -9.78 1.94
N PHE A 130 7.26 -8.75 2.34
CA PHE A 130 6.98 -7.61 1.49
C PHE A 130 8.27 -6.91 1.07
N VAL A 131 9.15 -6.63 2.02
CA VAL A 131 10.42 -5.95 1.76
C VAL A 131 11.35 -6.81 0.90
N GLU A 132 11.46 -8.10 1.20
CA GLU A 132 12.30 -9.02 0.42
C GLU A 132 11.84 -9.12 -1.04
N GLU A 133 10.54 -9.19 -1.27
CA GLU A 133 10.00 -9.27 -2.63
C GLU A 133 10.17 -7.96 -3.39
N ILE A 134 9.98 -6.82 -2.74
CA ILE A 134 10.24 -5.52 -3.36
C ILE A 134 11.73 -5.40 -3.72
N ASN A 135 12.62 -5.75 -2.81
CA ASN A 135 14.05 -5.67 -3.07
C ASN A 135 14.47 -6.60 -4.21
N TYR A 136 13.91 -7.80 -4.25
CA TYR A 136 14.19 -8.75 -5.33
C TYR A 136 13.77 -8.19 -6.70
N LEU A 137 12.57 -7.62 -6.78
CA LEU A 137 12.09 -7.04 -8.04
C LEU A 137 12.83 -5.75 -8.39
N ALA A 138 13.16 -4.93 -7.41
CA ALA A 138 13.92 -3.68 -7.63
C ALA A 138 15.33 -3.97 -8.15
N GLU A 139 15.94 -5.07 -7.74
CA GLU A 139 17.25 -5.49 -8.24
C GLU A 139 17.24 -5.71 -9.75
N ASP A 140 16.16 -6.28 -10.29
CA ASP A 140 16.03 -6.47 -11.73
C ASP A 140 15.96 -5.15 -12.50
N TYR A 141 15.44 -4.08 -11.89
CA TYR A 141 15.25 -2.79 -12.55
C TYR A 141 16.43 -1.83 -12.33
N TYR A 142 17.03 -1.86 -11.15
CA TYR A 142 18.01 -0.85 -10.73
C TYR A 142 19.37 -1.43 -10.35
N GLY A 143 19.57 -2.75 -10.46
CA GLY A 143 20.78 -3.42 -10.04
C GLY A 143 20.78 -3.73 -8.54
N GLU A 144 21.96 -3.94 -7.97
CA GLU A 144 22.11 -4.33 -6.56
C GLU A 144 21.81 -3.16 -5.61
N ILE A 145 20.52 -2.87 -5.42
CA ILE A 145 20.07 -1.81 -4.52
C ILE A 145 19.02 -2.39 -3.59
N ASP A 146 19.21 -2.22 -2.29
CA ASP A 146 18.17 -2.50 -1.32
C ASP A 146 17.15 -1.36 -1.35
N TYR A 147 15.98 -1.62 -1.91
CA TYR A 147 14.90 -0.63 -1.99
C TYR A 147 14.44 -0.23 -0.60
N PHE A 148 14.26 -1.21 0.28
CA PHE A 148 13.99 -0.98 1.70
C PHE A 148 14.98 -1.75 2.55
N THR A 149 15.26 -1.20 3.74
CA THR A 149 16.10 -1.83 4.75
C THR A 149 15.28 -2.05 6.02
N LEU A 150 15.31 -3.25 6.56
CA LEU A 150 14.64 -3.55 7.82
C LEU A 150 15.53 -3.32 9.03
#